data_867c7f2dcd974ead90a44c20b78c53f2
#
_entry.id   867c7f2dcd974ead90a44c20b78c53f2
#
_cell.length_a   1.000
_cell.length_b   1.000
_cell.length_c   1.000
_cell.angle_alpha   90.00
_cell.angle_beta   90.00
_cell.angle_gamma   90.00
#
_symmetry.space_group_name_H-M   'P 1'
#
loop_
_entity.id
_entity.type
_entity.pdbx_description
1 polymer ?
#
loop_
_entity_poly.entity_id
_entity_poly.type
_entity_poly.pdbx_seq_one_letter_code
_entity_poly.pdbx_strand_id
1 'polypeptide(L)'
;DKGLDWLCSLIIKNYGDLNHKINFVQSLRSSEDYIYKHVLNVAILSAIIAGQMGFPVGRINLLVKSAILHDIGALKLQQLPDAEDLDDGTKEVVKKNTQETLDRYGDLDEEVLRLIAQMQELYTRESDAEIPAGLKESVNANILYVADAYDRMTAMKSFEEPTSEVKAVRELLADEERYNKKIVNALIHGIS
;
A
#
# COMPACT_ATOMS: atom_id res chain seq x y z
N ASP A 1 12.82 -2.45 15.18
CA ASP A 1 13.73 -1.41 14.71
C ASP A 1 13.22 -0.04 15.14
N LYS A 2 14.02 0.67 15.95
CA LYS A 2 13.63 1.97 16.51
C LYS A 2 13.33 3.03 15.42
N GLY A 3 14.01 2.96 14.29
CA GLY A 3 13.77 3.87 13.16
C GLY A 3 12.42 3.62 12.49
N LEU A 4 12.06 2.37 12.31
CA LEU A 4 10.75 1.99 11.76
C LEU A 4 9.63 2.36 12.71
N ASP A 5 9.78 2.09 14.00
CA ASP A 5 8.77 2.44 15.01
C ASP A 5 8.57 3.95 15.12
N TRP A 6 9.66 4.73 15.03
CA TRP A 6 9.57 6.19 14.99
C TRP A 6 8.83 6.69 13.75
N LEU A 7 9.16 6.16 12.57
CA LEU A 7 8.49 6.53 11.32
C LEU A 7 6.99 6.19 11.35
N CYS A 8 6.65 5.00 11.82
CA CYS A 8 5.25 4.59 12.00
C CYS A 8 4.50 5.53 12.95
N SER A 9 5.12 5.87 14.08
CA SER A 9 4.53 6.80 15.05
C SER A 9 4.32 8.19 14.46
N LEU A 10 5.27 8.67 13.66
CA LEU A 10 5.18 9.95 12.98
C LEU A 10 4.01 9.97 11.97
N ILE A 11 3.88 8.93 11.16
CA ILE A 11 2.80 8.79 10.18
C ILE A 11 1.45 8.74 10.90
N ILE A 12 1.30 7.91 11.92
CA ILE A 12 0.05 7.79 12.67
C ILE A 12 -0.34 9.11 13.33
N LYS A 13 0.62 9.81 13.93
CA LYS A 13 0.37 11.10 14.57
C LYS A 13 -0.15 12.15 13.59
N ASN A 14 0.35 12.18 12.39
CA ASN A 14 0.03 13.21 11.41
C ASN A 14 -1.13 12.82 10.47
N TYR A 15 -1.35 11.54 10.22
CA TYR A 15 -2.30 11.07 9.19
C TYR A 15 -3.31 10.04 9.70
N GLY A 16 -3.11 9.47 10.87
CA GLY A 16 -4.09 8.61 11.53
C GLY A 16 -5.28 9.37 12.10
N ASP A 17 -5.17 10.67 12.23
CA ASP A 17 -6.25 11.59 12.57
C ASP A 17 -6.73 12.27 11.27
N LEU A 18 -8.03 12.25 11.03
CA LEU A 18 -8.70 12.66 9.80
C LEU A 18 -8.59 14.14 9.42
N ASN A 19 -7.94 14.93 10.25
CA ASN A 19 -7.80 16.37 10.01
C ASN A 19 -6.67 16.74 9.05
N HIS A 20 -5.80 15.78 8.69
CA HIS A 20 -4.70 16.02 7.78
C HIS A 20 -5.05 15.57 6.37
N LYS A 21 -5.21 16.56 5.50
CA LYS A 21 -5.55 16.33 4.11
C LYS A 21 -4.38 15.81 3.29
N ILE A 22 -4.72 15.16 2.24
CA ILE A 22 -3.91 14.48 1.24
C ILE A 22 -2.86 15.36 0.52
N ASN A 23 -2.85 16.67 0.75
CA ASN A 23 -1.89 17.58 0.12
C ASN A 23 -0.44 17.12 0.27
N PHE A 24 -0.12 16.47 1.39
CA PHE A 24 1.20 15.89 1.58
C PHE A 24 1.47 14.73 0.62
N VAL A 25 0.52 13.83 0.45
CA VAL A 25 0.63 12.70 -0.48
C VAL A 25 0.84 13.20 -1.91
N GLN A 26 0.09 14.22 -2.31
CA GLN A 26 0.23 14.84 -3.63
C GLN A 26 1.60 15.50 -3.81
N SER A 27 2.13 16.15 -2.80
CA SER A 27 3.44 16.80 -2.87
C SER A 27 4.61 15.81 -3.01
N LEU A 28 4.40 14.56 -2.63
CA LEU A 28 5.39 13.49 -2.78
C LEU A 28 5.40 12.84 -4.17
N ARG A 29 4.47 13.20 -5.05
CA ARG A 29 4.37 12.67 -6.40
C ARG A 29 5.41 13.33 -7.30
N SER A 30 6.50 12.65 -7.53
CA SER A 30 7.47 13.00 -8.57
C SER A 30 7.99 11.72 -9.22
N SER A 31 8.39 11.81 -10.48
CA SER A 31 8.88 10.67 -11.23
C SER A 31 10.24 10.15 -10.75
N GLU A 32 10.97 11.00 -10.03
CA GLU A 32 12.28 10.63 -9.54
C GLU A 32 12.24 9.76 -8.33
N ASP A 33 12.32 9.26 -7.51
CA ASP A 33 12.19 8.47 -6.29
C ASP A 33 10.81 7.80 -6.12
N TYR A 34 10.18 7.38 -7.22
CA TYR A 34 8.84 6.80 -7.22
C TYR A 34 8.65 5.72 -6.14
N ILE A 35 9.57 4.77 -6.02
CA ILE A 35 9.38 3.65 -5.10
C ILE A 35 9.37 4.08 -3.63
N TYR A 36 10.26 5.00 -3.24
CA TYR A 36 10.30 5.50 -1.87
C TYR A 36 9.00 6.25 -1.53
N LYS A 37 8.54 7.05 -2.47
CA LYS A 37 7.29 7.81 -2.33
C LYS A 37 6.09 6.90 -2.35
N HIS A 38 6.08 5.88 -3.20
CA HIS A 38 5.02 4.87 -3.25
C HIS A 38 4.87 4.16 -1.91
N VAL A 39 5.94 3.64 -1.35
CA VAL A 39 5.92 2.95 -0.06
C VAL A 39 5.38 3.86 1.05
N LEU A 40 5.85 5.10 1.12
CA LEU A 40 5.38 6.08 2.10
C LEU A 40 3.91 6.45 1.87
N ASN A 41 3.51 6.66 0.63
CA ASN A 41 2.12 6.98 0.29
C ASN A 41 1.17 5.85 0.63
N VAL A 42 1.52 4.60 0.38
CA VAL A 42 0.70 3.44 0.77
C VAL A 42 0.52 3.39 2.29
N ALA A 43 1.57 3.66 3.05
CA ALA A 43 1.48 3.73 4.51
C ALA A 43 0.54 4.86 4.98
N ILE A 44 0.66 6.05 4.42
CA ILE A 44 -0.19 7.21 4.74
C ILE A 44 -1.64 6.95 4.35
N LEU A 45 -1.90 6.46 3.16
CA LEU A 45 -3.24 6.12 2.68
C LEU A 45 -3.89 5.04 3.53
N SER A 46 -3.13 4.02 3.92
CA SER A 46 -3.62 2.96 4.81
C SER A 46 -4.01 3.51 6.19
N ALA A 47 -3.23 4.43 6.75
CA ALA A 47 -3.56 5.11 8.00
C ALA A 47 -4.84 5.96 7.87
N ILE A 48 -5.00 6.66 6.75
CA ILE A 48 -6.21 7.46 6.47
C ILE A 48 -7.44 6.56 6.38
N ILE A 49 -7.38 5.48 5.60
CA ILE A 49 -8.47 4.52 5.46
C ILE A 49 -8.84 3.91 6.82
N ALA A 50 -7.86 3.43 7.55
CA ALA A 50 -8.07 2.80 8.86
C ALA A 50 -8.65 3.79 9.89
N GLY A 51 -8.18 5.04 9.87
CA GLY A 51 -8.74 6.10 10.68
C GLY A 51 -10.21 6.36 10.38
N GLN A 52 -10.58 6.43 9.09
CA GLN A 52 -11.98 6.55 8.64
C GLN A 52 -12.86 5.37 9.09
N MET A 53 -12.29 4.19 9.15
CA MET A 53 -12.98 3.00 9.61
C MET A 53 -13.04 2.87 11.14
N GLY A 54 -12.47 3.82 11.87
CA GLY A 54 -12.48 3.85 13.33
C GLY A 54 -11.58 2.81 13.99
N PHE A 55 -10.50 2.40 13.33
CA PHE A 55 -9.59 1.40 13.87
C PHE A 55 -8.76 1.95 15.03
N PRO A 56 -8.47 1.12 16.05
CA PRO A 56 -7.60 1.54 17.14
C PRO A 56 -6.14 1.72 16.68
N VAL A 57 -5.39 2.54 17.40
CA VAL A 57 -4.00 2.91 17.07
C VAL A 57 -3.11 1.69 16.86
N GLY A 58 -3.26 0.64 17.68
CA GLY A 58 -2.48 -0.60 17.52
C GLY A 58 -2.68 -1.28 16.16
N ARG A 59 -3.91 -1.28 15.65
CA ARG A 59 -4.23 -1.85 14.33
C ARG A 59 -3.74 -0.95 13.19
N ILE A 60 -3.84 0.36 13.36
CA ILE A 60 -3.28 1.32 12.40
C ILE A 60 -1.75 1.16 12.32
N ASN A 61 -1.08 0.98 13.46
CA ASN A 61 0.36 0.74 13.50
C ASN A 61 0.76 -0.54 12.75
N LEU A 62 0.02 -1.63 12.91
CA LEU A 62 0.22 -2.87 12.15
C LEU A 62 0.14 -2.63 10.64
N LEU A 63 -0.90 -1.91 10.19
CA LEU A 63 -1.10 -1.58 8.79
C LEU A 63 0.04 -0.71 8.23
N VAL A 64 0.44 0.31 8.95
CA VAL A 64 1.51 1.23 8.53
C VAL A 64 2.85 0.50 8.44
N LYS A 65 3.21 -0.31 9.42
CA LYS A 65 4.43 -1.14 9.36
C LYS A 65 4.43 -2.08 8.16
N SER A 66 3.33 -2.77 7.97
CA SER A 66 3.19 -3.71 6.85
C SER A 66 3.25 -3.00 5.50
N ALA A 67 2.65 -1.83 5.38
CA ALA A 67 2.72 -1.00 4.19
C ALA A 67 4.15 -0.59 3.85
N ILE A 68 4.93 -0.15 4.84
CA ILE A 68 6.33 0.26 4.63
C ILE A 68 7.18 -0.92 4.18
N LEU A 69 6.93 -2.11 4.72
CA LEU A 69 7.78 -3.28 4.51
C LEU A 69 7.37 -4.16 3.33
N HIS A 70 6.13 -4.03 2.83
CA HIS A 70 5.59 -4.98 1.85
C HIS A 70 6.36 -5.02 0.53
N ASP A 71 6.95 -3.91 0.11
CA ASP A 71 7.72 -3.77 -1.13
C ASP A 71 9.21 -3.46 -0.89
N ILE A 72 9.71 -3.74 0.31
CA ILE A 72 11.10 -3.41 0.64
C ILE A 72 12.11 -4.09 -0.31
N GLY A 73 11.76 -5.22 -0.88
CA GLY A 73 12.57 -5.92 -1.87
C GLY A 73 12.72 -5.15 -3.18
N ALA A 74 11.78 -4.27 -3.48
CA ALA A 74 11.86 -3.41 -4.65
C ALA A 74 13.01 -2.39 -4.56
N LEU A 75 13.38 -1.99 -3.36
CA LEU A 75 14.50 -1.08 -3.13
C LEU A 75 15.86 -1.67 -3.52
N LYS A 76 15.95 -2.97 -3.68
CA LYS A 76 17.15 -3.66 -4.16
C LYS A 76 17.29 -3.63 -5.67
N LEU A 77 16.24 -3.30 -6.40
CA LEU A 77 16.29 -3.17 -7.84
C LEU A 77 16.89 -1.79 -8.16
N GLN A 78 18.00 -1.77 -8.89
CA GLN A 78 18.66 -0.51 -9.28
C GLN A 78 17.85 0.31 -10.28
N GLN A 79 16.97 -0.35 -11.00
CA GLN A 79 15.99 0.25 -11.88
C GLN A 79 14.63 -0.22 -11.43
N LEU A 80 13.96 0.66 -10.73
CA LEU A 80 12.57 0.43 -10.43
C LEU A 80 11.79 0.84 -11.65
N PRO A 81 11.14 -0.13 -12.29
CA PRO A 81 10.19 0.24 -13.30
C PRO A 81 9.12 1.06 -12.59
N ASP A 82 8.79 2.20 -13.16
CA ASP A 82 7.59 2.95 -12.86
C ASP A 82 6.35 2.09 -13.20
N ALA A 83 6.23 0.92 -12.66
CA ALA A 83 5.43 -0.06 -13.35
C ALA A 83 4.12 -0.32 -12.65
N GLU A 84 3.08 0.11 -13.30
CA GLU A 84 1.85 -0.69 -13.31
C GLU A 84 2.08 -2.08 -13.90
N ASP A 85 3.04 -2.20 -14.77
CA ASP A 85 3.39 -3.41 -15.53
C ASP A 85 4.74 -3.98 -15.14
N LEU A 86 4.93 -4.27 -13.86
CA LEU A 86 5.92 -5.26 -13.50
C LEU A 86 5.46 -6.58 -14.15
N ASP A 87 6.25 -7.11 -15.07
CA ASP A 87 5.99 -8.46 -15.54
C ASP A 87 5.99 -9.43 -14.34
N ASP A 88 5.34 -10.57 -14.50
CA ASP A 88 5.21 -11.54 -13.41
C ASP A 88 6.57 -12.00 -12.88
N GLY A 89 7.60 -12.07 -13.73
CA GLY A 89 8.95 -12.36 -13.32
C GLY A 89 9.55 -11.33 -12.38
N THR A 90 9.35 -10.05 -12.66
CA THR A 90 9.83 -8.95 -11.80
C THR A 90 9.08 -8.91 -10.47
N LYS A 91 7.78 -9.15 -10.45
CA LYS A 91 6.98 -9.26 -9.22
C LYS A 91 7.49 -10.37 -8.31
N GLU A 92 7.79 -11.53 -8.86
CA GLU A 92 8.35 -12.65 -8.10
C GLU A 92 9.75 -12.33 -7.55
N VAL A 93 10.60 -11.62 -8.30
CA VAL A 93 11.90 -11.16 -7.80
C VAL A 93 11.74 -10.18 -6.64
N VAL A 94 10.82 -9.22 -6.72
CA VAL A 94 10.52 -8.30 -5.63
C VAL A 94 10.03 -9.05 -4.40
N LYS A 95 9.11 -9.99 -4.57
CA LYS A 95 8.59 -10.83 -3.49
C LYS A 95 9.71 -11.61 -2.79
N LYS A 96 10.57 -12.26 -3.55
CA LYS A 96 11.72 -12.99 -3.02
C LYS A 96 12.68 -12.07 -2.26
N ASN A 97 13.05 -10.94 -2.84
CA ASN A 97 13.93 -9.96 -2.21
C ASN A 97 13.32 -9.39 -0.93
N THR A 98 12.02 -9.17 -0.91
CA THR A 98 11.29 -8.73 0.28
C THR A 98 11.40 -9.79 1.38
N GLN A 99 11.11 -11.05 1.07
CA GLN A 99 11.21 -12.13 2.03
C GLN A 99 12.62 -12.29 2.61
N GLU A 100 13.64 -12.28 1.75
CA GLU A 100 15.04 -12.35 2.19
C GLU A 100 15.44 -11.18 3.09
N THR A 101 14.91 -9.99 2.82
CA THR A 101 15.19 -8.82 3.63
C THR A 101 14.49 -8.91 4.98
N LEU A 102 13.24 -9.34 5.02
CA LEU A 102 12.47 -9.52 6.26
C LEU A 102 13.08 -10.60 7.15
N ASP A 103 13.57 -11.68 6.57
CA ASP A 103 14.24 -12.76 7.31
C ASP A 103 15.49 -12.27 8.05
N ARG A 104 16.15 -11.25 7.53
CA ARG A 104 17.33 -10.63 8.17
C ARG A 104 16.98 -9.72 9.34
N TYR A 105 15.79 -9.18 9.39
CA TYR A 105 15.36 -8.28 10.48
C TYR A 105 15.11 -9.01 11.81
N GLY A 106 14.80 -10.30 11.78
CA GLY A 106 14.79 -11.20 12.96
C GLY A 106 13.71 -10.97 14.01
N ASP A 107 13.20 -9.76 14.18
CA ASP A 107 12.32 -9.36 15.27
C ASP A 107 10.99 -8.73 14.80
N LEU A 108 10.46 -9.18 13.67
CA LEU A 108 9.17 -8.70 13.20
C LEU A 108 8.03 -9.57 13.76
N ASP A 109 6.94 -8.91 14.17
CA ASP A 109 5.74 -9.60 14.62
C ASP A 109 5.18 -10.52 13.54
N GLU A 110 4.72 -11.70 13.93
CA GLU A 110 4.09 -12.67 13.02
C GLU A 110 2.90 -12.09 12.28
N GLU A 111 2.13 -11.20 12.91
CA GLU A 111 1.00 -10.53 12.27
C GLU A 111 1.43 -9.62 11.12
N VAL A 112 2.54 -8.90 11.28
CA VAL A 112 3.14 -8.08 10.22
C VAL A 112 3.58 -8.96 9.06
N LEU A 113 4.29 -10.04 9.33
CA LEU A 113 4.77 -10.99 8.31
C LEU A 113 3.60 -11.65 7.56
N ARG A 114 2.56 -12.03 8.29
CA ARG A 114 1.35 -12.62 7.68
C ARG A 114 0.65 -11.62 6.77
N LEU A 115 0.50 -10.40 7.21
CA LEU A 115 -0.17 -9.35 6.43
C LEU A 115 0.63 -9.00 5.16
N ILE A 116 1.95 -8.92 5.26
CA ILE A 116 2.83 -8.74 4.10
C ILE A 116 2.66 -9.88 3.10
N ALA A 117 2.65 -11.12 3.58
CA ALA A 117 2.47 -12.29 2.72
C ALA A 117 1.10 -12.27 2.01
N GLN A 118 0.04 -11.90 2.71
CA GLN A 118 -1.30 -11.75 2.12
C GLN A 118 -1.34 -10.66 1.06
N MET A 119 -0.71 -9.52 1.34
CA MET A 119 -0.63 -8.40 0.38
C MET A 119 0.15 -8.82 -0.87
N GLN A 120 1.27 -9.49 -0.73
CA GLN A 120 2.07 -9.98 -1.84
C GLN A 120 1.31 -11.01 -2.68
N GLU A 121 0.54 -11.87 -2.05
CA GLU A 121 -0.30 -12.84 -2.75
C GLU A 121 -1.37 -12.13 -3.60
N LEU A 122 -2.04 -11.12 -3.06
CA LEU A 122 -3.00 -10.31 -3.83
C LEU A 122 -2.33 -9.61 -5.01
N TYR A 123 -1.14 -9.07 -4.81
CA TYR A 123 -0.40 -8.29 -5.79
C TYR A 123 0.17 -9.15 -6.94
N THR A 124 0.64 -10.35 -6.65
CA THR A 124 1.26 -11.24 -7.65
C THR A 124 0.27 -12.11 -8.41
N ARG A 125 -1.01 -12.08 -8.05
CA ARG A 125 -2.04 -12.85 -8.77
C ARG A 125 -2.26 -12.31 -10.16
N GLU A 126 -2.55 -13.21 -11.08
CA GLU A 126 -3.05 -12.86 -12.40
C GLU A 126 -4.37 -12.10 -12.27
N SER A 127 -4.58 -11.11 -13.13
CA SER A 127 -5.74 -10.23 -13.07
C SER A 127 -7.08 -10.96 -13.13
N ASP A 128 -7.13 -12.12 -13.81
CA ASP A 128 -8.33 -12.92 -13.99
C ASP A 128 -8.47 -14.06 -12.97
N ALA A 129 -7.48 -14.22 -12.08
CA ALA A 129 -7.51 -15.29 -11.08
C ALA A 129 -8.49 -14.95 -9.96
N GLU A 130 -9.31 -15.93 -9.59
CA GLU A 130 -10.23 -15.79 -8.45
C GLU A 130 -9.44 -15.56 -7.15
N ILE A 131 -9.88 -14.58 -6.36
CA ILE A 131 -9.27 -14.29 -5.07
C ILE A 131 -9.78 -15.32 -4.04
N PRO A 132 -8.88 -16.05 -3.34
CA PRO A 132 -9.30 -16.97 -2.29
C PRO A 132 -10.13 -16.27 -1.21
N ALA A 133 -11.15 -16.96 -0.71
CA ALA A 133 -12.07 -16.42 0.29
C ALA A 133 -11.36 -15.81 1.50
N GLY A 134 -10.32 -16.48 2.02
CA GLY A 134 -9.54 -15.98 3.16
C GLY A 134 -8.83 -14.66 2.90
N LEU A 135 -8.35 -14.42 1.68
CA LEU A 135 -7.76 -13.14 1.27
C LEU A 135 -8.84 -12.07 1.06
N LYS A 136 -9.96 -12.46 0.44
CA LYS A 136 -11.09 -11.56 0.22
C LYS A 136 -11.70 -11.05 1.52
N GLU A 137 -11.71 -11.86 2.56
CA GLU A 137 -12.23 -11.52 3.90
C GLU A 137 -11.22 -10.76 4.76
N SER A 138 -9.93 -10.77 4.43
CA SER A 138 -8.91 -10.03 5.20
C SER A 138 -9.05 -8.53 4.99
N VAL A 139 -9.67 -7.84 5.94
CA VAL A 139 -9.85 -6.38 5.88
C VAL A 139 -8.50 -5.67 5.83
N ASN A 140 -7.55 -6.08 6.64
CA ASN A 140 -6.22 -5.47 6.67
C ASN A 140 -5.49 -5.58 5.33
N ALA A 141 -5.47 -6.77 4.72
CA ALA A 141 -4.86 -6.97 3.42
C ALA A 141 -5.55 -6.14 2.33
N ASN A 142 -6.87 -6.05 2.37
CA ASN A 142 -7.64 -5.25 1.41
C ASN A 142 -7.42 -3.74 1.58
N ILE A 143 -7.21 -3.26 2.79
CA ILE A 143 -6.83 -1.84 3.02
C ILE A 143 -5.51 -1.53 2.32
N LEU A 144 -4.50 -2.35 2.53
CA LEU A 144 -3.20 -2.17 1.87
C LEU A 144 -3.31 -2.27 0.35
N TYR A 145 -4.10 -3.22 -0.13
CA TYR A 145 -4.29 -3.45 -1.56
C TYR A 145 -4.99 -2.27 -2.25
N VAL A 146 -6.02 -1.72 -1.65
CA VAL A 146 -6.70 -0.51 -2.16
C VAL A 146 -5.77 0.70 -2.12
N ALA A 147 -5.04 0.91 -1.04
CA ALA A 147 -4.08 1.99 -0.91
C ALA A 147 -2.97 1.91 -1.98
N ASP A 148 -2.43 0.72 -2.19
CA ASP A 148 -1.41 0.44 -3.21
C ASP A 148 -1.94 0.74 -4.62
N ALA A 149 -3.12 0.22 -4.96
CA ALA A 149 -3.73 0.43 -6.27
C ALA A 149 -4.02 1.91 -6.55
N TYR A 150 -4.57 2.62 -5.58
CA TYR A 150 -4.85 4.05 -5.71
C TYR A 150 -3.57 4.85 -5.96
N ASP A 151 -2.53 4.60 -5.19
CA ASP A 151 -1.26 5.32 -5.37
C ASP A 151 -0.61 5.01 -6.72
N ARG A 152 -0.63 3.75 -7.16
CA ARG A 152 -0.12 3.36 -8.48
C ARG A 152 -0.84 4.07 -9.62
N MET A 153 -2.15 4.24 -9.53
CA MET A 153 -2.95 4.94 -10.54
C MET A 153 -2.68 6.43 -10.57
N THR A 154 -2.49 7.04 -9.41
CA THR A 154 -2.42 8.50 -9.25
C THR A 154 -1.01 9.06 -9.14
N ALA A 155 0.00 8.22 -8.95
CA ALA A 155 1.39 8.63 -8.85
C ALA A 155 1.95 9.11 -10.19
N MET A 156 2.82 10.11 -10.14
CA MET A 156 3.56 10.57 -11.31
C MET A 156 4.69 9.59 -11.63
N LYS A 157 4.73 9.12 -12.87
CA LYS A 157 5.71 8.16 -13.37
C LYS A 157 6.45 8.76 -14.57
N SER A 158 7.63 8.23 -14.90
CA SER A 158 8.48 8.80 -15.94
C SER A 158 7.93 8.69 -17.37
N PHE A 159 7.03 7.73 -17.61
CA PHE A 159 6.55 7.39 -18.96
C PHE A 159 5.02 7.37 -19.09
N GLU A 160 4.30 7.61 -18.04
CA GLU A 160 2.86 7.55 -18.04
C GLU A 160 2.28 8.73 -17.28
N GLU A 161 1.23 9.33 -17.83
CA GLU A 161 0.50 10.37 -17.12
C GLU A 161 -0.31 9.76 -15.98
N PRO A 162 -0.32 10.41 -14.81
CA PRO A 162 -1.11 9.92 -13.69
C PRO A 162 -2.59 9.97 -14.01
N THR A 163 -3.30 8.93 -13.60
CA THR A 163 -4.77 8.92 -13.59
C THR A 163 -5.27 9.96 -12.59
N SER A 164 -6.28 10.74 -12.95
CA SER A 164 -6.87 11.69 -12.01
C SER A 164 -7.48 10.98 -10.81
N GLU A 165 -7.54 11.66 -9.67
CA GLU A 165 -8.11 11.10 -8.43
C GLU A 165 -9.54 10.63 -8.61
N VAL A 166 -10.36 11.42 -9.31
CA VAL A 166 -11.76 11.08 -9.61
C VAL A 166 -11.86 9.82 -10.46
N LYS A 167 -11.04 9.72 -11.50
CA LYS A 167 -11.04 8.54 -12.37
C LYS A 167 -10.52 7.31 -11.62
N ALA A 168 -9.48 7.45 -10.82
CA ALA A 168 -8.94 6.35 -10.01
C ALA A 168 -9.99 5.77 -9.06
N VAL A 169 -10.69 6.60 -8.29
CA VAL A 169 -11.73 6.10 -7.38
C VAL A 169 -12.90 5.47 -8.12
N ARG A 170 -13.27 5.98 -9.30
CA ARG A 170 -14.29 5.35 -10.14
C ARG A 170 -13.88 3.96 -10.61
N GLU A 171 -12.64 3.78 -11.02
CA GLU A 171 -12.10 2.48 -11.42
C GLU A 171 -12.10 1.49 -10.27
N LEU A 172 -11.68 1.93 -9.07
CA LEU A 172 -11.72 1.09 -7.87
C LEU A 172 -13.15 0.69 -7.49
N LEU A 173 -14.12 1.60 -7.57
CA LEU A 173 -15.52 1.31 -7.28
C LEU A 173 -16.14 0.38 -8.32
N ALA A 174 -15.71 0.45 -9.58
CA ALA A 174 -16.27 -0.35 -10.66
C ALA A 174 -15.86 -1.84 -10.57
N ASP A 175 -14.78 -2.16 -9.89
CA ASP A 175 -14.27 -3.53 -9.73
C ASP A 175 -14.49 -4.04 -8.30
N GLU A 176 -15.75 -4.31 -7.96
CA GLU A 176 -16.14 -4.80 -6.62
C GLU A 176 -15.58 -6.19 -6.30
N GLU A 177 -15.26 -6.98 -7.31
CA GLU A 177 -14.66 -8.30 -7.13
C GLU A 177 -13.22 -8.21 -6.59
N ARG A 178 -12.50 -7.18 -7.02
CA ARG A 178 -11.10 -6.97 -6.66
C ARG A 178 -10.93 -6.03 -5.46
N TYR A 179 -11.74 -4.97 -5.39
CA TYR A 179 -11.60 -3.93 -4.38
C TYR A 179 -12.84 -3.85 -3.49
N ASN A 180 -12.64 -4.00 -2.19
CA ASN A 180 -13.73 -3.91 -1.23
C ASN A 180 -14.36 -2.51 -1.23
N LYS A 181 -15.64 -2.43 -1.52
CA LYS A 181 -16.38 -1.17 -1.65
C LYS A 181 -16.36 -0.32 -0.39
N LYS A 182 -16.47 -0.93 0.80
CA LYS A 182 -16.42 -0.19 2.08
C LYS A 182 -15.07 0.47 2.29
N ILE A 183 -14.00 -0.21 1.91
CA ILE A 183 -12.63 0.31 2.00
C ILE A 183 -12.42 1.45 1.00
N VAL A 184 -12.89 1.30 -0.24
CA VAL A 184 -12.81 2.37 -1.24
C VAL A 184 -13.61 3.59 -0.79
N ASN A 185 -14.80 3.41 -0.22
CA ASN A 185 -15.57 4.52 0.34
C ASN A 185 -14.85 5.21 1.51
N ALA A 186 -14.20 4.46 2.38
CA ALA A 186 -13.37 5.02 3.45
C ALA A 186 -12.21 5.85 2.89
N LEU A 187 -11.56 5.38 1.82
CA LEU A 187 -10.54 6.15 1.11
C LEU A 187 -11.12 7.48 0.58
N ILE A 188 -12.25 7.43 -0.12
CA ILE A 188 -12.90 8.62 -0.68
C ILE A 188 -13.21 9.65 0.41
N HIS A 189 -13.78 9.22 1.52
CA HIS A 189 -14.08 10.11 2.64
C HIS A 189 -12.81 10.70 3.28
N GLY A 190 -11.75 9.92 3.37
CA GLY A 190 -10.48 10.36 3.96
C GLY A 190 -9.72 11.37 3.11
N ILE A 191 -9.85 11.31 1.79
CA ILE A 191 -9.16 12.19 0.84
C ILE A 191 -9.97 13.38 0.35
N SER A 192 -11.23 13.44 0.72
CA SER A 192 -12.14 14.53 0.33
C SER A 192 -11.93 15.81 1.12
#